data_5bd91bef8fabaf0fb97a934dc045b143
#
_entry.id   5bd91bef8fabaf0fb97a934dc045b143
#
_cell.length_a   1.000
_cell.length_b   1.000
_cell.length_c   1.000
_cell.angle_alpha   90.00
_cell.angle_beta   90.00
_cell.angle_gamma   90.00
#
_symmetry.space_group_name_H-M   'P 1'
#
loop_
_entity.id
_entity.type
_entity.pdbx_description
1 polymer ?
#
loop_
_entity_poly.entity_id
_entity_poly.type
_entity_poly.pdbx_seq_one_letter_code
_entity_poly.pdbx_strand_id
1 'polypeptide(L)'
;RGITVHVIGVDARGRLDMDAYAKALGPKTAIVSIMWANNETGTIFPVERLAHLAHEAGALFHTDAVQAVGKIPMNLAESEIDMLSLSGHKLHGPKGIGALYVRKGVRFRPLVRGGHQERGRRAGTENAPGIIGLGKAAELALAHMADEQTRVAALRDRLEQGLLQRIGNSFV
;
A
#
# COMPACT_ATOMS: atom_id res chain seq x y z
N ARG A 1 3.63 -7.30 -25.17
CA ARG A 1 4.70 -6.33 -25.42
C ARG A 1 6.04 -6.74 -24.80
N GLY A 2 6.29 -8.05 -24.63
CA GLY A 2 7.59 -8.57 -24.18
C GLY A 2 7.89 -8.41 -22.68
N ILE A 3 6.91 -8.06 -21.85
CA ILE A 3 7.05 -8.00 -20.39
C ILE A 3 6.59 -9.33 -19.80
N THR A 4 7.45 -9.94 -18.99
CA THR A 4 7.08 -11.11 -18.17
C THR A 4 6.58 -10.63 -16.81
N VAL A 5 5.46 -11.19 -16.35
CA VAL A 5 4.90 -10.92 -15.03
C VAL A 5 5.06 -12.18 -14.18
N HIS A 6 5.71 -12.04 -13.04
CA HIS A 6 5.81 -13.07 -12.01
C HIS A 6 4.79 -12.78 -10.91
N VAL A 7 3.84 -13.69 -10.73
CA VAL A 7 2.86 -13.60 -9.62
C VAL A 7 3.44 -14.38 -8.45
N ILE A 8 3.64 -13.70 -7.32
CA ILE A 8 4.13 -14.32 -6.10
C ILE A 8 2.95 -14.74 -5.25
N GLY A 9 2.91 -16.02 -4.90
CA GLY A 9 1.84 -16.60 -4.11
C GLY A 9 1.96 -16.29 -2.61
N VAL A 10 0.93 -16.70 -1.89
CA VAL A 10 0.90 -16.67 -0.42
C VAL A 10 0.57 -18.06 0.12
N ASP A 11 0.96 -18.32 1.35
CA ASP A 11 0.59 -19.56 2.05
C ASP A 11 -0.89 -19.56 2.54
N ALA A 12 -1.32 -20.63 3.19
CA ALA A 12 -2.67 -20.77 3.74
C ALA A 12 -3.02 -19.72 4.82
N ARG A 13 -2.02 -19.01 5.36
CA ARG A 13 -2.17 -17.91 6.31
C ARG A 13 -2.04 -16.53 5.66
N GLY A 14 -1.99 -16.47 4.34
CA GLY A 14 -1.83 -15.22 3.58
C GLY A 14 -0.42 -14.62 3.65
N ARG A 15 0.61 -15.34 4.11
CA ARG A 15 1.99 -14.84 4.17
C ARG A 15 2.67 -15.02 2.82
N LEU A 16 3.40 -14.00 2.36
CA LEU A 16 4.10 -14.01 1.09
C LEU A 16 5.14 -15.14 1.01
N ASP A 17 5.18 -15.83 -0.13
CA ASP A 17 6.25 -16.79 -0.45
C ASP A 17 7.55 -16.02 -0.73
N MET A 18 8.37 -15.88 0.31
CA MET A 18 9.64 -15.15 0.25
C MET A 18 10.68 -15.83 -0.65
N ASP A 19 10.64 -17.15 -0.78
CA ASP A 19 11.56 -17.90 -1.64
C ASP A 19 11.21 -17.68 -3.12
N ALA A 20 9.91 -17.74 -3.45
CA ALA A 20 9.44 -17.40 -4.79
C ALA A 20 9.72 -15.93 -5.13
N TYR A 21 9.56 -15.02 -4.16
CA TYR A 21 9.90 -13.60 -4.32
C TYR A 21 11.38 -13.43 -4.67
N ALA A 22 12.27 -13.98 -3.86
CA ALA A 22 13.72 -13.87 -4.07
C ALA A 22 14.15 -14.49 -5.42
N LYS A 23 13.58 -15.63 -5.81
CA LYS A 23 13.86 -16.28 -7.10
C LYS A 23 13.38 -15.46 -8.31
N ALA A 24 12.32 -14.65 -8.15
CA ALA A 24 11.78 -13.80 -9.21
C ALA A 24 12.61 -12.51 -9.43
N LEU A 25 13.42 -12.14 -8.44
CA LEU A 25 14.31 -10.98 -8.55
C LEU A 25 15.54 -11.30 -9.41
N GLY A 26 15.96 -10.31 -10.19
CA GLY A 26 17.18 -10.42 -11.00
C GLY A 26 17.43 -9.16 -11.83
N PRO A 27 18.54 -9.10 -12.58
CA PRO A 27 18.99 -7.91 -13.28
C PRO A 27 18.04 -7.42 -14.40
N LYS A 28 17.02 -8.20 -14.73
CA LYS A 28 15.97 -7.84 -15.68
C LYS A 28 14.65 -7.45 -14.99
N THR A 29 14.59 -7.50 -13.67
CA THR A 29 13.41 -7.08 -12.92
C THR A 29 13.33 -5.55 -12.96
N ALA A 30 12.30 -5.01 -13.60
CA ALA A 30 12.13 -3.56 -13.74
C ALA A 30 11.43 -2.94 -12.54
N ILE A 31 10.42 -3.63 -12.01
CA ILE A 31 9.59 -3.14 -10.92
C ILE A 31 8.99 -4.32 -10.15
N VAL A 32 8.91 -4.15 -8.85
CA VAL A 32 8.13 -4.99 -7.94
C VAL A 32 6.91 -4.20 -7.47
N SER A 33 5.76 -4.86 -7.36
CA SER A 33 4.54 -4.26 -6.82
C SER A 33 3.87 -5.23 -5.86
N ILE A 34 3.90 -4.91 -4.57
CA ILE A 34 3.31 -5.72 -3.50
C ILE A 34 2.43 -4.82 -2.63
N MET A 35 1.23 -5.26 -2.28
CA MET A 35 0.39 -4.51 -1.34
C MET A 35 1.03 -4.47 0.05
N TRP A 36 0.76 -3.40 0.82
CA TRP A 36 1.28 -3.29 2.20
C TRP A 36 0.44 -4.11 3.18
N ALA A 37 -0.87 -4.05 3.03
CA ALA A 37 -1.79 -4.84 3.85
C ALA A 37 -2.91 -5.41 2.99
N ASN A 38 -3.28 -6.67 3.24
CA ASN A 38 -4.36 -7.31 2.51
C ASN A 38 -5.73 -6.85 3.05
N ASN A 39 -6.65 -6.56 2.14
CA ASN A 39 -7.98 -6.03 2.46
C ASN A 39 -8.96 -7.09 3.00
N GLU A 40 -8.68 -8.36 2.84
CA GLU A 40 -9.56 -9.46 3.26
C GLU A 40 -9.06 -10.13 4.54
N THR A 41 -7.77 -10.48 4.57
CA THR A 41 -7.16 -11.21 5.69
C THR A 41 -6.54 -10.30 6.75
N GLY A 42 -6.26 -9.03 6.42
CA GLY A 42 -5.53 -8.11 7.29
C GLY A 42 -4.02 -8.38 7.38
N THR A 43 -3.51 -9.35 6.64
CA THR A 43 -2.07 -9.67 6.63
C THR A 43 -1.25 -8.46 6.21
N ILE A 44 -0.27 -8.08 7.03
CA ILE A 44 0.69 -7.01 6.74
C ILE A 44 1.93 -7.63 6.11
N PHE A 45 2.31 -7.15 4.93
CA PHE A 45 3.51 -7.60 4.23
C PHE A 45 4.73 -6.79 4.64
N PRO A 46 5.94 -7.39 4.70
CA PRO A 46 7.17 -6.73 5.15
C PRO A 46 7.75 -5.84 4.04
N VAL A 47 7.03 -4.80 3.63
CA VAL A 47 7.34 -3.99 2.44
C VAL A 47 8.71 -3.33 2.48
N GLU A 48 9.21 -2.95 3.65
CA GLU A 48 10.55 -2.36 3.79
C GLU A 48 11.64 -3.38 3.40
N ARG A 49 11.52 -4.62 3.89
CA ARG A 49 12.43 -5.70 3.50
C ARG A 49 12.31 -6.04 2.01
N LEU A 50 11.09 -6.05 1.49
CA LEU A 50 10.83 -6.35 0.09
C LEU A 50 11.40 -5.25 -0.82
N ALA A 51 11.27 -3.98 -0.43
CA ALA A 51 11.86 -2.85 -1.15
C ALA A 51 13.38 -2.94 -1.19
N HIS A 52 14.00 -3.23 -0.04
CA HIS A 52 15.45 -3.44 0.05
C HIS A 52 15.94 -4.53 -0.93
N LEU A 53 15.33 -5.70 -0.90
CA LEU A 53 15.69 -6.80 -1.80
C LEU A 53 15.45 -6.46 -3.29
N ALA A 54 14.40 -5.69 -3.59
CA ALA A 54 14.17 -5.20 -4.95
C ALA A 54 15.28 -4.26 -5.41
N HIS A 55 15.73 -3.35 -4.54
CA HIS A 55 16.83 -2.43 -4.83
C HIS A 55 18.16 -3.15 -5.01
N GLU A 56 18.46 -4.20 -4.22
CA GLU A 56 19.65 -5.04 -4.41
C GLU A 56 19.66 -5.68 -5.82
N ALA A 57 18.49 -6.00 -6.37
CA ALA A 57 18.34 -6.51 -7.73
C ALA A 57 18.29 -5.40 -8.81
N GLY A 58 18.34 -4.12 -8.43
CA GLY A 58 18.25 -2.96 -9.33
C GLY A 58 16.83 -2.63 -9.79
N ALA A 59 15.80 -3.18 -9.14
CA ALA A 59 14.39 -2.97 -9.45
C ALA A 59 13.79 -1.83 -8.64
N LEU A 60 12.81 -1.12 -9.20
CA LEU A 60 11.96 -0.20 -8.44
C LEU A 60 10.95 -0.96 -7.58
N PHE A 61 10.57 -0.38 -6.44
CA PHE A 61 9.55 -0.94 -5.56
C PHE A 61 8.32 -0.03 -5.43
N HIS A 62 7.17 -0.59 -5.75
CA HIS A 62 5.85 0.01 -5.55
C HIS A 62 5.08 -0.77 -4.50
N THR A 63 4.37 -0.07 -3.63
CA THR A 63 3.39 -0.68 -2.74
C THR A 63 1.99 -0.10 -2.92
N ASP A 64 0.99 -0.95 -2.97
CA ASP A 64 -0.39 -0.55 -2.74
C ASP A 64 -0.62 -0.45 -1.23
N ALA A 65 -0.66 0.78 -0.72
CA ALA A 65 -0.85 1.08 0.69
C ALA A 65 -2.28 1.52 1.03
N VAL A 66 -3.24 1.24 0.14
CA VAL A 66 -4.65 1.64 0.32
C VAL A 66 -5.22 1.16 1.65
N GLN A 67 -4.79 -0.01 2.14
CA GLN A 67 -5.23 -0.55 3.44
C GLN A 67 -4.29 -0.20 4.61
N ALA A 68 -3.12 0.39 4.35
CA ALA A 68 -2.11 0.68 5.36
C ALA A 68 -2.10 2.15 5.80
N VAL A 69 -2.22 3.09 4.84
CA VAL A 69 -2.18 4.54 5.12
C VAL A 69 -3.24 4.92 6.14
N GLY A 70 -2.85 5.67 7.16
CA GLY A 70 -3.72 6.11 8.25
C GLY A 70 -4.05 5.05 9.29
N LYS A 71 -3.53 3.81 9.15
CA LYS A 71 -3.75 2.71 10.10
C LYS A 71 -2.46 2.19 10.72
N ILE A 72 -1.37 2.18 9.96
CA ILE A 72 -0.04 1.83 10.44
C ILE A 72 0.90 3.03 10.30
N PRO A 73 1.81 3.26 11.28
CA PRO A 73 2.83 4.28 11.16
C PRO A 73 3.73 4.02 9.95
N MET A 74 4.05 5.07 9.21
CA MET A 74 4.97 4.98 8.08
C MET A 74 5.77 6.26 7.94
N ASN A 75 7.04 6.13 7.54
CA ASN A 75 7.92 7.24 7.24
C ASN A 75 8.62 7.01 5.90
N LEU A 76 8.06 7.56 4.82
CA LEU A 76 8.62 7.38 3.48
C LEU A 76 9.98 8.08 3.28
N ALA A 77 10.37 8.99 4.17
CA ALA A 77 11.70 9.61 4.11
C ALA A 77 12.81 8.62 4.49
N GLU A 78 12.52 7.68 5.39
CA GLU A 78 13.44 6.65 5.88
C GLU A 78 13.26 5.30 5.18
N SER A 79 12.28 5.18 4.32
CA SER A 79 11.92 3.98 3.57
C SER A 79 12.68 3.88 2.25
N GLU A 80 12.80 2.69 1.69
CA GLU A 80 13.28 2.45 0.31
C GLU A 80 12.13 2.30 -0.71
N ILE A 81 10.89 2.58 -0.32
CA ILE A 81 9.74 2.53 -1.23
C ILE A 81 9.83 3.65 -2.27
N ASP A 82 9.83 3.31 -3.55
CA ASP A 82 9.90 4.26 -4.67
C ASP A 82 8.54 4.87 -5.01
N MET A 83 7.50 4.06 -4.95
CA MET A 83 6.13 4.48 -5.26
C MET A 83 5.14 3.87 -4.28
N LEU A 84 4.10 4.66 -3.95
CA LEU A 84 3.03 4.22 -3.05
C LEU A 84 1.69 4.73 -3.54
N SER A 85 0.72 3.82 -3.67
CA SER A 85 -0.67 4.17 -4.00
C SER A 85 -1.53 4.24 -2.75
N LEU A 86 -2.41 5.24 -2.69
CA LEU A 86 -3.43 5.35 -1.65
C LEU A 86 -4.78 5.82 -2.20
N SER A 87 -5.86 5.58 -1.45
CA SER A 87 -7.22 5.97 -1.83
C SER A 87 -7.93 6.72 -0.71
N GLY A 88 -8.53 7.88 -1.05
CA GLY A 88 -9.15 8.77 -0.08
C GLY A 88 -10.30 8.14 0.70
N HIS A 89 -11.11 7.29 0.05
CA HIS A 89 -12.26 6.66 0.71
C HIS A 89 -11.87 5.66 1.80
N LYS A 90 -10.63 5.21 1.85
CA LYS A 90 -10.10 4.35 2.93
C LYS A 90 -9.61 5.15 4.14
N LEU A 91 -9.52 6.47 3.99
CA LEU A 91 -9.26 7.45 5.05
C LEU A 91 -10.52 8.22 5.46
N HIS A 92 -11.72 7.70 5.16
CA HIS A 92 -12.99 8.39 5.35
C HIS A 92 -13.14 9.69 4.54
N GLY A 93 -12.31 9.88 3.53
CA GLY A 93 -12.35 10.97 2.57
C GLY A 93 -13.33 10.71 1.41
N PRO A 94 -13.44 11.65 0.46
CA PRO A 94 -14.32 11.48 -0.70
C PRO A 94 -13.95 10.27 -1.56
N LYS A 95 -14.95 9.65 -2.17
CA LYS A 95 -14.75 8.65 -3.23
C LYS A 95 -14.23 9.32 -4.51
N GLY A 96 -13.52 8.58 -5.34
CA GLY A 96 -13.02 9.07 -6.62
C GLY A 96 -11.75 9.92 -6.54
N ILE A 97 -11.11 9.99 -5.37
CA ILE A 97 -9.82 10.64 -5.17
C ILE A 97 -8.81 9.67 -4.54
N GLY A 98 -7.56 9.76 -4.95
CA GLY A 98 -6.42 9.05 -4.40
C GLY A 98 -5.13 9.77 -4.76
N ALA A 99 -4.02 9.23 -4.31
CA ALA A 99 -2.71 9.77 -4.63
C ALA A 99 -1.72 8.65 -4.97
N LEU A 100 -0.76 8.98 -5.81
CA LEU A 100 0.44 8.20 -6.06
C LEU A 100 1.64 9.00 -5.56
N TYR A 101 2.28 8.52 -4.50
CA TYR A 101 3.60 9.00 -4.11
C TYR A 101 4.62 8.46 -5.11
N VAL A 102 5.53 9.31 -5.53
CA VAL A 102 6.69 8.95 -6.37
C VAL A 102 7.92 9.62 -5.79
N ARG A 103 8.90 8.83 -5.38
CA ARG A 103 10.16 9.29 -4.81
C ARG A 103 10.90 10.20 -5.79
N LYS A 104 11.53 11.23 -5.28
CA LYS A 104 12.36 12.13 -6.09
C LYS A 104 13.47 11.33 -6.79
N GLY A 105 13.61 11.53 -8.10
CA GLY A 105 14.57 10.80 -8.93
C GLY A 105 13.99 9.59 -9.68
N VAL A 106 12.87 9.03 -9.22
CA VAL A 106 12.19 7.95 -9.95
C VAL A 106 11.58 8.48 -11.25
N ARG A 107 11.94 7.83 -12.34
CA ARG A 107 11.42 8.16 -13.68
C ARG A 107 10.22 7.29 -13.99
N PHE A 108 9.10 7.92 -14.34
CA PHE A 108 7.94 7.21 -14.87
C PHE A 108 7.32 8.00 -16.03
N ARG A 109 6.57 7.31 -16.86
CA ARG A 109 5.84 7.93 -17.97
C ARG A 109 4.36 7.98 -17.63
N PRO A 110 3.69 9.14 -17.75
CA PRO A 110 2.28 9.24 -17.47
C PRO A 110 1.47 8.35 -18.42
N LEU A 111 0.49 7.64 -17.88
CA LEU A 111 -0.47 6.87 -18.66
C LEU A 111 -1.50 7.80 -19.31
N VAL A 112 -2.05 8.74 -18.54
CA VAL A 112 -3.01 9.75 -19.03
C VAL A 112 -2.21 10.96 -19.51
N ARG A 113 -2.26 11.20 -20.82
CA ARG A 113 -1.51 12.26 -21.51
C ARG A 113 -2.45 13.36 -21.99
N GLY A 114 -1.95 14.58 -22.11
CA GLY A 114 -2.69 15.77 -22.57
C GLY A 114 -2.13 17.03 -21.95
N GLY A 115 -2.88 17.69 -21.07
CA GLY A 115 -2.44 18.90 -20.37
C GLY A 115 -1.29 18.68 -19.40
N HIS A 116 -0.82 19.78 -18.80
CA HIS A 116 0.37 19.77 -17.94
C HIS A 116 0.05 19.65 -16.43
N GLN A 117 -1.17 19.19 -16.08
CA GLN A 117 -1.56 19.00 -14.70
C GLN A 117 -0.61 18.01 -13.99
N GLU A 118 -0.55 18.08 -12.68
CA GLU A 118 0.35 17.27 -11.85
C GLU A 118 1.81 17.33 -12.35
N ARG A 119 2.26 18.52 -12.81
CA ARG A 119 3.61 18.73 -13.38
C ARG A 119 3.87 17.83 -14.60
N GLY A 120 2.85 17.60 -15.43
CA GLY A 120 2.92 16.72 -16.60
C GLY A 120 2.87 15.23 -16.28
N ARG A 121 2.55 14.88 -15.03
CA ARG A 121 2.53 13.47 -14.59
C ARG A 121 1.16 12.80 -14.76
N ARG A 122 0.09 13.58 -14.81
CA ARG A 122 -1.27 13.10 -15.06
C ARG A 122 -2.09 14.24 -15.64
N ALA A 123 -2.51 14.10 -16.88
CA ALA A 123 -3.34 15.09 -17.55
C ALA A 123 -4.80 15.04 -17.09
N GLY A 124 -5.52 16.13 -17.32
CA GLY A 124 -6.92 16.32 -16.97
C GLY A 124 -7.09 17.26 -15.79
N THR A 125 -8.16 18.07 -15.82
CA THR A 125 -8.50 19.03 -14.76
C THR A 125 -8.54 18.35 -13.40
N GLU A 126 -7.94 18.97 -12.40
CA GLU A 126 -7.85 18.46 -11.05
C GLU A 126 -9.23 18.49 -10.38
N ASN A 127 -9.55 17.43 -9.65
CA ASN A 127 -10.71 17.37 -8.76
C ASN A 127 -10.39 18.13 -7.46
N ALA A 128 -10.38 19.46 -7.52
CA ALA A 128 -10.00 20.29 -6.37
C ALA A 128 -10.81 19.99 -5.09
N PRO A 129 -12.14 19.83 -5.11
CA PRO A 129 -12.87 19.42 -3.91
C PRO A 129 -12.44 18.08 -3.34
N GLY A 130 -12.18 17.10 -4.22
CA GLY A 130 -11.68 15.79 -3.81
C GLY A 130 -10.29 15.86 -3.20
N ILE A 131 -9.39 16.67 -3.76
CA ILE A 131 -8.02 16.87 -3.26
C ILE A 131 -8.07 17.52 -1.86
N ILE A 132 -8.87 18.54 -1.66
CA ILE A 132 -9.04 19.21 -0.36
C ILE A 132 -9.60 18.22 0.66
N GLY A 133 -10.62 17.43 0.27
CA GLY A 133 -11.21 16.41 1.13
C GLY A 133 -10.23 15.30 1.49
N LEU A 134 -9.37 14.86 0.54
CA LEU A 134 -8.30 13.91 0.82
C LEU A 134 -7.26 14.47 1.81
N GLY A 135 -6.86 15.74 1.63
CA GLY A 135 -5.93 16.41 2.54
C GLY A 135 -6.46 16.45 3.96
N LYS A 136 -7.75 16.83 4.14
CA LYS A 136 -8.38 16.86 5.47
C LYS A 136 -8.53 15.44 6.06
N ALA A 137 -8.88 14.46 5.24
CA ALA A 137 -8.96 13.06 5.69
C ALA A 137 -7.58 12.53 6.16
N ALA A 138 -6.50 12.86 5.46
CA ALA A 138 -5.15 12.47 5.85
C ALA A 138 -4.71 13.13 7.17
N GLU A 139 -5.01 14.42 7.36
CA GLU A 139 -4.75 15.14 8.61
C GLU A 139 -5.48 14.48 9.79
N LEU A 140 -6.77 14.17 9.62
CA LEU A 140 -7.57 13.51 10.67
C LEU A 140 -7.10 12.09 10.95
N ALA A 141 -6.75 11.32 9.91
CA ALA A 141 -6.22 9.97 10.06
C ALA A 141 -4.92 9.97 10.89
N LEU A 142 -4.02 10.93 10.65
CA LEU A 142 -2.80 11.07 11.43
C LEU A 142 -3.11 11.44 12.90
N ALA A 143 -4.04 12.37 13.14
CA ALA A 143 -4.43 12.80 14.47
C ALA A 143 -5.06 11.68 15.32
N HIS A 144 -5.80 10.76 14.67
CA HIS A 144 -6.52 9.68 15.34
C HIS A 144 -5.81 8.31 15.28
N MET A 145 -4.63 8.23 14.68
CA MET A 145 -3.92 6.96 14.47
C MET A 145 -3.65 6.21 15.80
N ALA A 146 -3.27 6.91 16.86
CA ALA A 146 -3.03 6.30 18.17
C ALA A 146 -4.31 5.68 18.79
N ASP A 147 -5.47 6.33 18.62
CA ASP A 147 -6.76 5.79 19.06
C ASP A 147 -7.15 4.55 18.25
N GLU A 148 -6.99 4.59 16.94
CA GLU A 148 -7.21 3.42 16.07
C GLU A 148 -6.34 2.24 16.49
N GLN A 149 -5.07 2.46 16.75
CA GLN A 149 -4.12 1.41 17.15
C GLN A 149 -4.39 0.84 18.55
N THR A 150 -5.05 1.55 19.41
CA THR A 150 -5.36 1.10 20.78
C THR A 150 -6.81 0.65 20.92
N ARG A 151 -7.76 1.54 20.76
CA ARG A 151 -9.19 1.27 20.98
C ARG A 151 -9.76 0.28 19.96
N VAL A 152 -9.49 0.50 18.67
CA VAL A 152 -10.00 -0.38 17.60
C VAL A 152 -9.34 -1.75 17.67
N ALA A 153 -8.04 -1.81 17.94
CA ALA A 153 -7.33 -3.07 18.15
C ALA A 153 -7.92 -3.87 19.32
N ALA A 154 -8.20 -3.22 20.46
CA ALA A 154 -8.82 -3.89 21.61
C ALA A 154 -10.24 -4.42 21.30
N LEU A 155 -11.02 -3.69 20.49
CA LEU A 155 -12.34 -4.17 20.04
C LEU A 155 -12.24 -5.36 19.10
N ARG A 156 -11.28 -5.34 18.17
CA ARG A 156 -10.98 -6.49 17.29
C ARG A 156 -10.58 -7.71 18.10
N ASP A 157 -9.64 -7.56 19.02
CA ASP A 157 -9.15 -8.68 19.83
C ASP A 157 -10.27 -9.27 20.70
N ARG A 158 -11.15 -8.42 21.25
CA ARG A 158 -12.34 -8.89 21.99
C ARG A 158 -13.29 -9.68 21.10
N LEU A 159 -13.55 -9.22 19.87
CA LEU A 159 -14.38 -9.94 18.89
C LEU A 159 -13.76 -11.29 18.54
N GLU A 160 -12.48 -11.30 18.17
CA GLU A 160 -11.72 -12.48 17.80
C GLU A 160 -11.76 -13.54 18.90
N GLN A 161 -11.37 -13.17 20.12
CA GLN A 161 -11.42 -14.06 21.28
C GLN A 161 -12.82 -14.59 21.56
N GLY A 162 -13.83 -13.72 21.45
CA GLY A 162 -15.22 -14.10 21.63
C GLY A 162 -15.72 -15.14 20.61
N LEU A 163 -15.25 -15.04 19.36
CA LEU A 163 -15.57 -15.99 18.31
C LEU A 163 -14.85 -17.33 18.53
N LEU A 164 -13.53 -17.29 18.78
CA LEU A 164 -12.71 -18.49 19.02
C LEU A 164 -13.21 -19.32 20.23
N GLN A 165 -13.71 -18.66 21.26
CA GLN A 165 -14.25 -19.35 22.46
C GLN A 165 -15.63 -19.98 22.25
N ARG A 166 -16.45 -19.46 21.32
CA ARG A 166 -17.85 -19.85 21.17
C ARG A 166 -18.13 -20.70 19.95
N ILE A 167 -17.26 -20.64 18.94
CA ILE A 167 -17.45 -21.33 17.67
C ILE A 167 -16.34 -22.37 17.53
N GLY A 168 -16.73 -23.65 17.58
CA GLY A 168 -15.79 -24.76 17.34
C GLY A 168 -15.22 -24.73 15.93
N ASN A 169 -13.98 -25.18 15.76
CA ASN A 169 -13.25 -25.22 14.49
C ASN A 169 -13.03 -23.85 13.84
N SER A 170 -13.06 -22.77 14.62
CA SER A 170 -12.62 -21.45 14.19
C SER A 170 -11.13 -21.25 14.49
N PHE A 171 -10.43 -20.55 13.59
CA PHE A 171 -9.01 -20.22 13.73
C PHE A 171 -8.73 -18.88 13.04
N VAL A 172 -7.65 -18.21 13.41
CA VAL A 172 -7.16 -16.95 12.86
C VAL A 172 -5.74 -17.13 12.34
#